data_87ede5a483a6e98d452050d8cb9f2719
#
_entry.id   87ede5a483a6e98d452050d8cb9f2719
#
_cell.length_a   1.000
_cell.length_b   1.000
_cell.length_c   1.000
_cell.angle_alpha   90.00
_cell.angle_beta   90.00
_cell.angle_gamma   90.00
#
_symmetry.space_group_name_H-M   'P 1'
#
loop_
_entity.id
_entity.type
_entity.pdbx_description
1 polymer ?
#
loop_
_entity_poly.entity_id
_entity_poly.type
_entity_poly.pdbx_seq_one_letter_code
_entity_poly.pdbx_strand_id
1 'polypeptide(L)'
;CMQKDKVKKVALKLTKILLWIIGSVIGLFLLLVIALQIPMVQNFAKDQAISFLQTKINTKVSLGRIEIGLPKNIILEEVYFEDQQKDTLLYGKKIVANISLFKLLSNELEINSVNLNGITANVSKTKEGIFNFDYILDAFASKEPPKKDEKPMVISVSKIVLDDIKVVFDDAVSKNDFSVKLKHFDTKVKKFDLDNLSFDVPK
;
A
#
# COMPACT_ATOMS: atom_id res chain seq x y z
N CYS A 1 -50.29 26.49 22.34
CA CYS A 1 -50.44 25.49 21.26
C CYS A 1 -49.67 25.86 20.01
N MET A 2 -49.80 27.09 19.49
CA MET A 2 -49.25 27.54 18.20
C MET A 2 -47.71 27.54 18.05
N GLN A 3 -46.98 27.63 19.15
CA GLN A 3 -45.50 27.62 19.14
C GLN A 3 -44.93 26.22 18.98
N LYS A 4 -45.55 25.19 19.56
CA LYS A 4 -45.13 23.77 19.42
C LYS A 4 -45.27 23.25 17.98
N ASP A 5 -46.28 23.68 17.24
CA ASP A 5 -46.50 23.27 15.84
C ASP A 5 -45.48 23.85 14.88
N LYS A 6 -45.05 25.11 15.11
CA LYS A 6 -43.99 25.76 14.35
C LYS A 6 -42.64 25.03 14.56
N VAL A 7 -42.30 24.69 15.79
CA VAL A 7 -41.06 23.97 16.12
C VAL A 7 -41.05 22.57 15.47
N LYS A 8 -42.18 21.83 15.54
CA LYS A 8 -42.30 20.53 14.83
C LYS A 8 -42.11 20.63 13.31
N LYS A 9 -42.71 21.65 12.67
CA LYS A 9 -42.56 21.86 11.22
C LYS A 9 -41.12 22.21 10.82
N VAL A 10 -40.43 23.02 11.63
CA VAL A 10 -39.00 23.32 11.40
C VAL A 10 -38.14 22.08 11.61
N ALA A 11 -38.36 21.32 12.69
CA ALA A 11 -37.64 20.09 12.94
C ALA A 11 -37.82 19.08 11.80
N LEU A 12 -39.02 18.86 11.29
CA LEU A 12 -39.29 18.00 10.15
C LEU A 12 -38.60 18.44 8.86
N LYS A 13 -38.53 19.78 8.61
CA LYS A 13 -37.79 20.31 7.46
C LYS A 13 -36.29 20.06 7.61
N LEU A 14 -35.71 20.30 8.78
CA LEU A 14 -34.30 20.02 9.07
C LEU A 14 -33.95 18.54 8.92
N THR A 15 -34.82 17.66 9.44
CA THR A 15 -34.64 16.20 9.28
C THR A 15 -34.67 15.79 7.80
N LYS A 16 -35.60 16.35 7.00
CA LYS A 16 -35.63 16.06 5.56
C LYS A 16 -34.37 16.53 4.84
N ILE A 17 -33.89 17.73 5.16
CA ILE A 17 -32.65 18.29 4.58
C ILE A 17 -31.48 17.39 4.97
N LEU A 18 -31.38 17.00 6.23
CA LEU A 18 -30.32 16.09 6.73
C LEU A 18 -30.35 14.75 6.00
N LEU A 19 -31.53 14.13 5.86
CA LEU A 19 -31.70 12.88 5.12
C LEU A 19 -31.30 13.02 3.64
N TRP A 20 -31.61 14.16 3.02
CA TRP A 20 -31.21 14.46 1.65
C TRP A 20 -29.71 14.60 1.50
N ILE A 21 -29.05 15.27 2.45
CA ILE A 21 -27.58 15.41 2.49
C ILE A 21 -26.95 14.03 2.67
N ILE A 22 -27.40 13.23 3.64
CA ILE A 22 -26.89 11.88 3.88
C ILE A 22 -27.09 11.00 2.64
N GLY A 23 -28.28 11.02 2.03
CA GLY A 23 -28.57 10.28 0.81
C GLY A 23 -27.68 10.69 -0.36
N SER A 24 -27.42 11.99 -0.52
CA SER A 24 -26.51 12.51 -1.55
C SER A 24 -25.07 12.08 -1.32
N VAL A 25 -24.57 12.11 -0.09
CA VAL A 25 -23.23 11.65 0.27
C VAL A 25 -23.07 10.16 0.02
N ILE A 26 -24.06 9.35 0.42
CA ILE A 26 -24.06 7.90 0.16
C ILE A 26 -24.11 7.64 -1.35
N GLY A 27 -24.96 8.35 -2.10
CA GLY A 27 -25.05 8.22 -3.56
C GLY A 27 -23.74 8.57 -4.25
N LEU A 28 -23.09 9.67 -3.85
CA LEU A 28 -21.79 10.06 -4.37
C LEU A 28 -20.71 9.02 -4.04
N PHE A 29 -20.72 8.48 -2.83
CA PHE A 29 -19.80 7.41 -2.43
C PHE A 29 -19.99 6.14 -3.27
N LEU A 30 -21.24 5.70 -3.50
CA LEU A 30 -21.54 4.56 -4.35
C LEU A 30 -21.10 4.79 -5.80
N LEU A 31 -21.31 5.99 -6.35
CA LEU A 31 -20.82 6.35 -7.68
C LEU A 31 -19.29 6.27 -7.77
N LEU A 32 -18.59 6.74 -6.74
CA LEU A 32 -17.13 6.66 -6.66
C LEU A 32 -16.65 5.20 -6.60
N VAL A 33 -17.31 4.35 -5.81
CA VAL A 33 -17.03 2.91 -5.74
C VAL A 33 -17.21 2.25 -7.11
N ILE A 34 -18.30 2.57 -7.81
CA ILE A 34 -18.56 2.04 -9.17
C ILE A 34 -17.51 2.56 -10.15
N ALA A 35 -17.16 3.86 -10.10
CA ALA A 35 -16.16 4.45 -10.98
C ALA A 35 -14.78 3.78 -10.82
N LEU A 36 -14.37 3.44 -9.60
CA LEU A 36 -13.12 2.74 -9.33
C LEU A 36 -13.07 1.30 -9.85
N GLN A 37 -14.21 0.71 -10.20
CA GLN A 37 -14.28 -0.61 -10.84
C GLN A 37 -14.17 -0.55 -12.38
N ILE A 38 -14.23 0.65 -12.96
CA ILE A 38 -14.10 0.83 -14.41
C ILE A 38 -12.62 0.59 -14.81
N PRO A 39 -12.33 -0.30 -15.78
CA PRO A 39 -10.96 -0.62 -16.20
C PRO A 39 -10.14 0.62 -16.62
N MET A 40 -10.79 1.62 -17.23
CA MET A 40 -10.12 2.87 -17.62
C MET A 40 -9.59 3.64 -16.41
N VAL A 41 -10.37 3.70 -15.32
CA VAL A 41 -9.96 4.37 -14.07
C VAL A 41 -8.82 3.60 -13.40
N GLN A 42 -8.88 2.27 -13.40
CA GLN A 42 -7.81 1.43 -12.85
C GLN A 42 -6.53 1.56 -13.67
N ASN A 43 -6.59 1.59 -14.99
CA ASN A 43 -5.44 1.82 -15.86
C ASN A 43 -4.84 3.21 -15.62
N PHE A 44 -5.67 4.25 -15.50
CA PHE A 44 -5.19 5.59 -15.16
C PHE A 44 -4.47 5.60 -13.80
N ALA A 45 -5.04 4.98 -12.77
CA ALA A 45 -4.41 4.86 -11.45
C ALA A 45 -3.08 4.11 -11.52
N LYS A 46 -3.01 3.03 -12.31
CA LYS A 46 -1.79 2.28 -12.59
C LYS A 46 -0.71 3.17 -13.21
N ASP A 47 -1.04 3.88 -14.28
CA ASP A 47 -0.09 4.71 -15.01
C ASP A 47 0.44 5.86 -14.14
N GLN A 48 -0.43 6.47 -13.30
CA GLN A 48 -0.01 7.48 -12.32
C GLN A 48 0.93 6.89 -11.26
N ALA A 49 0.63 5.71 -10.73
CA ALA A 49 1.47 5.05 -9.74
C ALA A 49 2.85 4.70 -10.33
N ILE A 50 2.91 4.15 -11.53
CA ILE A 50 4.17 3.85 -12.23
C ILE A 50 4.96 5.12 -12.46
N SER A 51 4.35 6.17 -13.01
CA SER A 51 5.00 7.45 -13.28
C SER A 51 5.57 8.09 -12.00
N PHE A 52 4.79 8.10 -10.91
CA PHE A 52 5.23 8.59 -9.62
C PHE A 52 6.46 7.81 -9.10
N LEU A 53 6.39 6.48 -9.12
CA LEU A 53 7.48 5.63 -8.65
C LEU A 53 8.74 5.83 -9.50
N GLN A 54 8.63 5.77 -10.82
CA GLN A 54 9.77 5.98 -11.73
C GLN A 54 10.43 7.34 -11.53
N THR A 55 9.63 8.40 -11.35
CA THR A 55 10.15 9.74 -11.08
C THR A 55 10.86 9.80 -9.72
N LYS A 56 10.31 9.10 -8.72
CA LYS A 56 10.82 9.15 -7.35
C LYS A 56 12.13 8.38 -7.20
N ILE A 57 12.22 7.17 -7.77
CA ILE A 57 13.36 6.27 -7.62
C ILE A 57 14.32 6.28 -8.82
N ASN A 58 13.95 6.93 -9.92
CA ASN A 58 14.76 7.09 -11.15
C ASN A 58 15.21 5.76 -11.77
N THR A 59 14.42 4.70 -11.63
CA THR A 59 14.61 3.41 -12.30
C THR A 59 13.31 2.94 -12.92
N LYS A 60 13.38 1.92 -13.77
CA LYS A 60 12.20 1.37 -14.42
C LYS A 60 11.34 0.62 -13.42
N VAL A 61 10.05 0.97 -13.42
CA VAL A 61 9.00 0.26 -12.70
C VAL A 61 7.92 -0.11 -13.71
N SER A 62 7.40 -1.32 -13.62
CA SER A 62 6.22 -1.68 -14.38
C SER A 62 5.22 -2.46 -13.55
N LEU A 63 3.98 -2.40 -13.96
CA LEU A 63 2.85 -3.06 -13.33
C LEU A 63 1.90 -3.51 -14.44
N GLY A 64 1.66 -4.81 -14.55
CA GLY A 64 0.75 -5.36 -15.56
C GLY A 64 -0.68 -4.92 -15.29
N ARG A 65 -1.16 -5.14 -14.06
CA ARG A 65 -2.54 -4.84 -13.67
C ARG A 65 -2.60 -4.30 -12.24
N ILE A 66 -3.50 -3.34 -12.02
CA ILE A 66 -3.99 -2.94 -10.71
C ILE A 66 -5.50 -3.21 -10.65
N GLU A 67 -5.96 -3.77 -9.56
CA GLU A 67 -7.38 -3.91 -9.27
C GLU A 67 -7.65 -3.36 -7.88
N ILE A 68 -8.55 -2.39 -7.81
CA ILE A 68 -8.98 -1.77 -6.56
C ILE A 68 -10.36 -2.32 -6.22
N GLY A 69 -10.37 -3.37 -5.40
CA GLY A 69 -11.57 -4.02 -4.89
C GLY A 69 -12.04 -3.39 -3.60
N LEU A 70 -12.83 -2.31 -3.72
CA LEU A 70 -13.38 -1.66 -2.53
C LEU A 70 -14.38 -2.58 -1.79
N PRO A 71 -14.42 -2.52 -0.48
CA PRO A 71 -13.78 -1.52 0.40
C PRO A 71 -12.38 -1.90 0.93
N LYS A 72 -11.78 -3.02 0.55
CA LYS A 72 -10.65 -3.58 1.31
C LYS A 72 -9.43 -4.02 0.51
N ASN A 73 -9.56 -4.43 -0.74
CA ASN A 73 -8.48 -5.11 -1.44
C ASN A 73 -7.84 -4.25 -2.52
N ILE A 74 -6.51 -4.25 -2.52
CA ILE A 74 -5.71 -3.78 -3.67
C ILE A 74 -4.95 -5.00 -4.19
N ILE A 75 -5.08 -5.28 -5.48
CA ILE A 75 -4.40 -6.37 -6.15
C ILE A 75 -3.47 -5.76 -7.19
N LEU A 76 -2.20 -6.13 -7.12
CA LEU A 76 -1.18 -5.77 -8.10
C LEU A 76 -0.70 -7.06 -8.77
N GLU A 77 -0.63 -7.07 -10.09
CA GLU A 77 -0.15 -8.21 -10.86
C GLU A 77 0.99 -7.78 -11.78
N GLU A 78 1.97 -8.66 -11.94
CA GLU A 78 3.17 -8.45 -12.76
C GLU A 78 3.94 -7.17 -12.36
N VAL A 79 4.24 -7.08 -11.07
CA VAL A 79 5.05 -6.00 -10.50
C VAL A 79 6.51 -6.21 -10.85
N TYR A 80 7.17 -5.19 -11.40
CA TYR A 80 8.57 -5.24 -11.77
C TYR A 80 9.30 -3.99 -11.31
N PHE A 81 10.46 -4.17 -10.69
CA PHE A 81 11.40 -3.12 -10.34
C PHE A 81 12.77 -3.45 -10.91
N GLU A 82 13.41 -2.45 -11.48
CA GLU A 82 14.77 -2.49 -11.99
C GLU A 82 15.69 -1.76 -11.01
N ASP A 83 16.87 -2.30 -10.78
CA ASP A 83 17.89 -1.61 -9.98
C ASP A 83 18.63 -0.53 -10.78
N GLN A 84 19.61 0.13 -10.16
CA GLN A 84 20.40 1.19 -10.81
C GLN A 84 21.36 0.67 -11.88
N GLN A 85 21.67 -0.63 -11.90
CA GLN A 85 22.46 -1.31 -12.92
C GLN A 85 21.61 -1.77 -14.11
N LYS A 86 20.30 -1.54 -14.07
CA LYS A 86 19.28 -1.99 -15.03
C LYS A 86 19.03 -3.49 -15.01
N ASP A 87 19.37 -4.14 -13.91
CA ASP A 87 19.05 -5.52 -13.68
C ASP A 87 17.70 -5.66 -12.93
N THR A 88 17.10 -6.84 -13.02
CA THR A 88 15.85 -7.11 -12.30
C THR A 88 16.10 -7.12 -10.80
N LEU A 89 15.64 -6.11 -10.09
CA LEU A 89 15.65 -6.09 -8.62
C LEU A 89 14.55 -6.97 -8.05
N LEU A 90 13.33 -6.79 -8.54
CA LEU A 90 12.15 -7.52 -8.05
C LEU A 90 11.17 -7.79 -9.18
N TYR A 91 10.69 -9.01 -9.23
CA TYR A 91 9.50 -9.39 -9.99
C TYR A 91 8.49 -10.05 -9.07
N GLY A 92 7.24 -9.62 -9.14
CA GLY A 92 6.13 -10.16 -8.36
C GLY A 92 4.95 -10.52 -9.25
N LYS A 93 4.58 -11.79 -9.26
CA LYS A 93 3.44 -12.26 -10.05
C LYS A 93 2.14 -11.66 -9.53
N LYS A 94 1.92 -11.68 -8.21
CA LYS A 94 0.71 -11.16 -7.59
C LYS A 94 0.96 -10.71 -6.16
N ILE A 95 0.49 -9.51 -5.85
CA ILE A 95 0.50 -8.92 -4.50
C ILE A 95 -0.94 -8.54 -4.16
N VAL A 96 -1.45 -9.03 -3.05
CA VAL A 96 -2.79 -8.67 -2.54
C VAL A 96 -2.64 -8.01 -1.18
N ALA A 97 -3.07 -6.76 -1.07
CA ALA A 97 -3.13 -6.04 0.19
C ALA A 97 -4.58 -5.84 0.61
N ASN A 98 -4.92 -6.26 1.83
CA ASN A 98 -6.21 -5.95 2.44
C ASN A 98 -6.03 -4.77 3.40
N ILE A 99 -6.61 -3.63 3.06
CA ILE A 99 -6.39 -2.35 3.72
C ILE A 99 -7.70 -1.83 4.31
N SER A 100 -7.64 -1.36 5.56
CA SER A 100 -8.77 -0.68 6.22
C SER A 100 -8.85 0.78 5.77
N LEU A 101 -9.48 1.05 4.61
CA LEU A 101 -9.52 2.39 4.00
C LEU A 101 -10.11 3.47 4.92
N PHE A 102 -11.06 3.13 5.79
CA PHE A 102 -11.65 4.09 6.73
C PHE A 102 -10.66 4.61 7.78
N LYS A 103 -9.61 3.85 8.07
CA LYS A 103 -8.54 4.24 8.99
C LYS A 103 -7.67 5.37 8.43
N LEU A 104 -7.59 5.49 7.10
CA LEU A 104 -6.89 6.61 6.46
C LEU A 104 -7.48 7.98 6.84
N LEU A 105 -8.77 8.05 7.16
CA LEU A 105 -9.41 9.28 7.65
C LEU A 105 -8.86 9.72 9.03
N SER A 106 -8.27 8.79 9.77
CA SER A 106 -7.63 9.01 11.07
C SER A 106 -6.10 9.08 10.97
N ASN A 107 -5.55 9.24 9.77
CA ASN A 107 -4.11 9.20 9.50
C ASN A 107 -3.44 7.86 9.89
N GLU A 108 -4.19 6.76 9.81
CA GLU A 108 -3.73 5.40 10.08
C GLU A 108 -3.81 4.55 8.81
N LEU A 109 -2.70 3.96 8.38
CA LEU A 109 -2.66 2.96 7.32
C LEU A 109 -2.66 1.56 7.95
N GLU A 110 -3.84 0.99 8.14
CA GLU A 110 -4.01 -0.35 8.68
C GLU A 110 -4.11 -1.37 7.54
N ILE A 111 -3.09 -2.23 7.45
CA ILE A 111 -3.01 -3.33 6.50
C ILE A 111 -3.34 -4.63 7.25
N ASN A 112 -4.53 -5.17 7.03
CA ASN A 112 -4.98 -6.39 7.69
C ASN A 112 -4.18 -7.61 7.24
N SER A 113 -3.85 -7.67 5.95
CA SER A 113 -2.98 -8.70 5.40
C SER A 113 -2.28 -8.25 4.13
N VAL A 114 -1.06 -8.75 3.95
CA VAL A 114 -0.32 -8.68 2.69
C VAL A 114 -0.06 -10.13 2.24
N ASN A 115 -0.46 -10.44 1.03
CA ASN A 115 -0.20 -11.73 0.41
C ASN A 115 0.71 -11.51 -0.81
N LEU A 116 1.91 -12.07 -0.76
CA LEU A 116 2.93 -12.00 -1.80
C LEU A 116 3.00 -13.37 -2.49
N ASN A 117 2.72 -13.42 -3.77
CA ASN A 117 2.73 -14.68 -4.54
C ASN A 117 3.64 -14.57 -5.76
N GLY A 118 4.50 -15.55 -5.93
CA GLY A 118 5.41 -15.63 -7.08
C GLY A 118 6.40 -14.47 -7.12
N ILE A 119 7.04 -14.16 -5.98
CA ILE A 119 8.03 -13.09 -5.89
C ILE A 119 9.42 -13.65 -6.18
N THR A 120 10.14 -13.01 -7.08
CA THR A 120 11.58 -13.19 -7.27
C THR A 120 12.27 -11.87 -6.95
N ALA A 121 13.19 -11.88 -5.99
CA ALA A 121 14.01 -10.74 -5.62
C ALA A 121 15.50 -11.09 -5.83
N ASN A 122 16.21 -10.22 -6.53
CA ASN A 122 17.66 -10.31 -6.72
C ASN A 122 18.31 -9.20 -5.89
N VAL A 123 18.85 -9.56 -4.78
CA VAL A 123 19.50 -8.66 -3.84
C VAL A 123 21.01 -8.80 -4.00
N SER A 124 21.68 -7.67 -4.20
CA SER A 124 23.14 -7.64 -4.23
C SER A 124 23.68 -6.62 -3.24
N LYS A 125 24.88 -6.88 -2.72
CA LYS A 125 25.58 -6.02 -1.79
C LYS A 125 26.98 -5.74 -2.29
N THR A 126 27.32 -4.46 -2.42
CA THR A 126 28.67 -4.03 -2.87
C THR A 126 29.71 -4.24 -1.78
N LYS A 127 31.00 -4.12 -2.12
CA LYS A 127 32.11 -4.20 -1.16
C LYS A 127 32.04 -3.12 -0.07
N GLU A 128 31.43 -1.99 -0.38
CA GLU A 128 31.19 -0.86 0.51
C GLU A 128 30.00 -1.12 1.45
N GLY A 129 29.29 -2.24 1.29
CA GLY A 129 28.15 -2.60 2.12
C GLY A 129 26.81 -2.03 1.64
N ILE A 130 26.74 -1.44 0.45
CA ILE A 130 25.55 -0.83 -0.13
C ILE A 130 24.71 -1.90 -0.84
N PHE A 131 23.43 -1.94 -0.56
CA PHE A 131 22.49 -2.84 -1.25
C PHE A 131 21.95 -2.21 -2.53
N ASN A 132 21.66 -3.04 -3.52
CA ASN A 132 21.10 -2.59 -4.80
C ASN A 132 19.67 -2.03 -4.70
N PHE A 133 19.03 -2.07 -3.54
CA PHE A 133 17.73 -1.45 -3.26
C PHE A 133 17.81 -0.22 -2.34
N ASP A 134 18.98 0.15 -1.81
CA ASP A 134 19.14 1.29 -0.88
C ASP A 134 18.62 2.59 -1.48
N TYR A 135 18.79 2.80 -2.78
CA TYR A 135 18.28 3.97 -3.48
C TYR A 135 16.74 4.13 -3.38
N ILE A 136 16.00 3.02 -3.20
CA ILE A 136 14.55 3.09 -2.96
C ILE A 136 14.30 3.64 -1.56
N LEU A 137 15.03 3.12 -0.55
CA LEU A 137 14.89 3.60 0.82
C LEU A 137 15.23 5.09 0.92
N ASP A 138 16.33 5.51 0.28
CA ASP A 138 16.77 6.91 0.23
C ASP A 138 15.76 7.82 -0.47
N ALA A 139 15.12 7.35 -1.54
CA ALA A 139 14.10 8.10 -2.27
C ALA A 139 12.85 8.38 -1.42
N PHE A 140 12.51 7.48 -0.49
CA PHE A 140 11.34 7.60 0.37
C PHE A 140 11.68 8.09 1.80
N ALA A 141 12.96 8.18 2.15
CA ALA A 141 13.37 8.77 3.42
C ALA A 141 12.91 10.23 3.51
N SER A 142 12.27 10.58 4.61
CA SER A 142 11.88 11.96 4.90
C SER A 142 13.12 12.83 5.06
N LYS A 143 13.35 13.78 4.14
CA LYS A 143 14.43 14.76 4.22
C LYS A 143 14.09 15.95 5.13
N GLU A 144 12.84 16.09 5.51
CA GLU A 144 12.36 17.16 6.38
C GLU A 144 12.08 16.61 7.79
N PRO A 145 12.51 17.33 8.86
CA PRO A 145 12.07 16.99 10.19
C PRO A 145 10.54 17.09 10.26
N PRO A 146 9.85 16.21 11.00
CA PRO A 146 8.40 16.26 11.12
C PRO A 146 7.98 17.65 11.59
N LYS A 147 7.04 18.27 10.88
CA LYS A 147 6.47 19.56 11.30
C LYS A 147 5.84 19.38 12.67
N LYS A 148 6.07 20.35 13.57
CA LYS A 148 5.69 20.26 15.00
C LYS A 148 4.24 19.88 15.29
N ASP A 149 3.33 20.01 14.30
CA ASP A 149 1.90 19.78 14.45
C ASP A 149 1.34 18.62 13.59
N GLU A 150 2.18 17.93 12.80
CA GLU A 150 1.73 16.78 12.00
C GLU A 150 1.95 15.49 12.80
N LYS A 151 0.86 14.80 13.13
CA LYS A 151 0.96 13.44 13.68
C LYS A 151 1.51 12.52 12.59
N PRO A 152 2.58 11.76 12.86
CA PRO A 152 3.11 10.81 11.89
C PRO A 152 2.03 9.78 11.52
N MET A 153 2.00 9.37 10.25
CA MET A 153 1.09 8.31 9.81
C MET A 153 1.49 7.00 10.50
N VAL A 154 0.54 6.39 11.20
CA VAL A 154 0.75 5.08 11.82
C VAL A 154 0.50 4.01 10.78
N ILE A 155 1.51 3.19 10.49
CA ILE A 155 1.39 2.05 9.60
C ILE A 155 1.43 0.77 10.42
N SER A 156 0.44 -0.08 10.22
CA SER A 156 0.35 -1.38 10.87
C SER A 156 0.04 -2.49 9.87
N VAL A 157 0.69 -3.64 10.06
CA VAL A 157 0.46 -4.85 9.26
C VAL A 157 0.13 -5.99 10.21
N SER A 158 -1.02 -6.64 10.03
CA SER A 158 -1.50 -7.68 10.96
C SER A 158 -1.15 -9.10 10.52
N LYS A 159 -1.05 -9.34 9.22
CA LYS A 159 -0.73 -10.68 8.68
C LYS A 159 0.11 -10.55 7.41
N ILE A 160 1.11 -11.42 7.28
CA ILE A 160 1.90 -11.59 6.07
C ILE A 160 1.76 -13.04 5.61
N VAL A 161 1.50 -13.23 4.32
CA VAL A 161 1.47 -14.53 3.65
C VAL A 161 2.43 -14.48 2.47
N LEU A 162 3.33 -15.42 2.41
CA LEU A 162 4.36 -15.56 1.38
C LEU A 162 4.15 -16.89 0.68
N ASP A 163 3.88 -16.85 -0.62
CA ASP A 163 3.69 -18.02 -1.46
C ASP A 163 4.66 -17.96 -2.64
N ASP A 164 5.43 -19.00 -2.84
CA ASP A 164 6.35 -19.15 -3.97
C ASP A 164 7.35 -17.98 -4.09
N ILE A 165 8.10 -17.76 -3.03
CA ILE A 165 9.10 -16.69 -2.93
C ILE A 165 10.49 -17.24 -3.28
N LYS A 166 11.22 -16.54 -4.15
CA LYS A 166 12.63 -16.80 -4.48
C LYS A 166 13.44 -15.53 -4.19
N VAL A 167 14.45 -15.66 -3.37
CA VAL A 167 15.43 -14.60 -3.14
C VAL A 167 16.79 -15.12 -3.57
N VAL A 168 17.44 -14.36 -4.43
CA VAL A 168 18.84 -14.55 -4.82
C VAL A 168 19.65 -13.46 -4.16
N PHE A 169 20.71 -13.81 -3.47
CA PHE A 169 21.57 -12.88 -2.77
C PHE A 169 23.00 -13.03 -3.27
N ASP A 170 23.59 -11.93 -3.71
CA ASP A 170 24.97 -11.82 -4.15
C ASP A 170 25.71 -10.84 -3.21
N ASP A 171 26.71 -11.35 -2.49
CA ASP A 171 27.52 -10.54 -1.57
C ASP A 171 28.96 -10.43 -2.10
N ALA A 172 29.29 -9.28 -2.67
CA ALA A 172 30.62 -8.99 -3.18
C ALA A 172 31.71 -8.94 -2.07
N VAL A 173 31.33 -8.80 -0.79
CA VAL A 173 32.26 -8.82 0.35
C VAL A 173 32.70 -10.22 0.68
N SER A 174 31.72 -11.10 0.90
CA SER A 174 31.96 -12.50 1.30
C SER A 174 32.23 -13.41 0.09
N LYS A 175 31.95 -12.95 -1.13
CA LYS A 175 31.98 -13.73 -2.39
C LYS A 175 31.07 -14.97 -2.30
N ASN A 176 29.97 -14.83 -1.57
CA ASN A 176 28.98 -15.89 -1.39
C ASN A 176 27.68 -15.53 -2.11
N ASP A 177 27.30 -16.39 -3.02
CA ASP A 177 26.01 -16.34 -3.68
C ASP A 177 25.13 -17.42 -3.07
N PHE A 178 23.93 -17.08 -2.67
CA PHE A 178 22.98 -18.07 -2.24
C PHE A 178 21.56 -17.74 -2.74
N SER A 179 20.77 -18.77 -2.84
CA SER A 179 19.36 -18.64 -3.23
C SER A 179 18.47 -19.35 -2.23
N VAL A 180 17.48 -18.64 -1.75
CA VAL A 180 16.45 -19.16 -0.86
C VAL A 180 15.14 -19.27 -1.63
N LYS A 181 14.51 -20.45 -1.53
CA LYS A 181 13.16 -20.67 -2.06
C LYS A 181 12.23 -21.04 -0.93
N LEU A 182 11.15 -20.28 -0.80
CA LEU A 182 10.11 -20.48 0.19
C LEU A 182 8.81 -20.81 -0.55
N LYS A 183 8.25 -22.00 -0.30
CA LYS A 183 7.00 -22.40 -0.95
C LYS A 183 5.80 -21.73 -0.32
N HIS A 184 5.73 -21.76 1.00
CA HIS A 184 4.65 -21.15 1.76
C HIS A 184 5.13 -20.76 3.14
N PHE A 185 4.72 -19.58 3.59
CA PHE A 185 4.91 -19.10 4.95
C PHE A 185 3.79 -18.12 5.27
N ASP A 186 3.16 -18.27 6.43
CA ASP A 186 2.23 -17.29 6.93
C ASP A 186 2.52 -16.96 8.40
N THR A 187 2.33 -15.70 8.75
CA THR A 187 2.54 -15.25 10.11
C THR A 187 1.64 -14.07 10.44
N LYS A 188 1.24 -14.00 11.71
CA LYS A 188 0.64 -12.80 12.28
C LYS A 188 1.75 -11.88 12.75
N VAL A 189 1.56 -10.60 12.60
CA VAL A 189 2.51 -9.57 13.03
C VAL A 189 1.90 -8.86 14.24
N LYS A 190 2.60 -8.83 15.37
CA LYS A 190 2.16 -8.10 16.57
C LYS A 190 2.51 -6.63 16.51
N LYS A 191 3.68 -6.33 15.97
CA LYS A 191 4.20 -4.98 15.82
C LYS A 191 5.06 -4.92 14.57
N PHE A 192 4.84 -3.89 13.76
CA PHE A 192 5.67 -3.57 12.61
C PHE A 192 6.31 -2.21 12.84
N ASP A 193 7.63 -2.18 12.82
CA ASP A 193 8.43 -0.98 13.01
C ASP A 193 9.13 -0.65 11.69
N LEU A 194 8.68 0.41 11.04
CA LEU A 194 9.23 0.87 9.77
C LEU A 194 10.60 1.52 9.92
N ASP A 195 10.85 2.19 11.04
CA ASP A 195 12.10 2.92 11.25
C ASP A 195 13.29 1.97 11.41
N ASN A 196 13.04 0.80 11.99
CA ASN A 196 14.05 -0.25 12.20
C ASN A 196 13.90 -1.45 11.26
N LEU A 197 12.92 -1.43 10.34
CA LEU A 197 12.56 -2.53 9.45
C LEU A 197 12.42 -3.87 10.20
N SER A 198 11.82 -3.82 11.39
CA SER A 198 11.65 -4.96 12.27
C SER A 198 10.17 -5.29 12.49
N PHE A 199 9.89 -6.57 12.72
CA PHE A 199 8.54 -7.02 13.04
C PHE A 199 8.58 -8.11 14.11
N ASP A 200 7.64 -8.06 15.04
CA ASP A 200 7.47 -9.07 16.08
C ASP A 200 6.40 -10.08 15.65
N VAL A 201 6.74 -11.35 15.70
CA VAL A 201 5.81 -12.46 15.47
C VAL A 201 5.40 -13.10 16.80
N PRO A 202 4.15 -13.59 16.93
CA PRO A 202 3.77 -14.38 18.09
C PRO A 202 4.56 -15.71 18.10
N LYS A 203 5.04 -16.08 19.28
CA LYS A 203 5.59 -17.43 19.52
C LYS A 203 4.47 -18.45 19.49
#